data_9e688abf358e97a72a625b432a80f985
#
_entry.id   9e688abf358e97a72a625b432a80f985
#
_cell.length_a   1.000
_cell.length_b   1.000
_cell.length_c   1.000
_cell.angle_alpha   90.00
_cell.angle_beta   90.00
_cell.angle_gamma   90.00
#
_symmetry.space_group_name_H-M   'P 1'
#
loop_
_entity.id
_entity.type
_entity.pdbx_description
1 polymer ?
#
loop_
_entity_poly.entity_id
_entity_poly.type
_entity_poly.pdbx_seq_one_letter_code
_entity_poly.pdbx_strand_id
1 'polypeptide(L)'
;AVDLLPLAAFLLLAYVSFHRKSVRLKYVTLAVSVVYMGFYKSNLLSITDVFRVVDWSFPPLAHNLAWYLFAGFTLVSTVLWGRFYCGRVCAYGAFTQLMDAALPRGWRVDVPKSLEARAGWIKFGILAAVLAYYAVTHDTMIYRYVEPFWMFGRSETSLLLWAGLGVLLVATMFVRNLYCRF
;
A
#
# COMPACT_ATOMS: atom_id res chain seq x y z
N ALA A 1 19.52 6.62 13.02
CA ALA A 1 20.12 5.27 13.17
C ALA A 1 19.20 4.31 13.92
N VAL A 2 18.43 4.77 14.92
CA VAL A 2 17.55 3.94 15.76
C VAL A 2 16.44 3.26 14.93
N ASP A 3 15.95 3.91 13.89
CA ASP A 3 14.84 3.42 13.06
C ASP A 3 15.24 2.45 11.94
N LEU A 4 16.52 2.38 11.60
CA LEU A 4 17.00 1.55 10.52
C LEU A 4 16.97 0.07 10.89
N LEU A 5 17.33 -0.25 12.12
CA LEU A 5 17.41 -1.63 12.61
C LEU A 5 16.04 -2.33 12.67
N PRO A 6 14.98 -1.72 13.27
CA PRO A 6 13.66 -2.36 13.24
C PRO A 6 13.06 -2.43 11.85
N LEU A 7 13.34 -1.46 10.95
CA LEU A 7 12.92 -1.53 9.56
C LEU A 7 13.59 -2.70 8.83
N ALA A 8 14.91 -2.84 8.96
CA ALA A 8 15.65 -3.95 8.34
C ALA A 8 15.16 -5.31 8.87
N ALA A 9 14.94 -5.44 10.18
CA ALA A 9 14.39 -6.65 10.78
C ALA A 9 12.99 -6.99 10.23
N PHE A 10 12.12 -5.99 10.07
CA PHE A 10 10.79 -6.17 9.47
C PHE A 10 10.88 -6.62 8.01
N LEU A 11 11.74 -5.98 7.19
CA LEU A 11 11.93 -6.36 5.79
C LEU A 11 12.49 -7.77 5.64
N LEU A 12 13.42 -8.17 6.50
CA LEU A 12 13.92 -9.53 6.58
C LEU A 12 12.82 -10.53 6.96
N LEU A 13 11.99 -10.19 7.95
CA LEU A 13 10.84 -11.01 8.34
C LEU A 13 9.88 -11.20 7.16
N ALA A 14 9.57 -10.13 6.43
CA ALA A 14 8.70 -10.18 5.25
C ALA A 14 9.30 -11.06 4.16
N TYR A 15 10.60 -10.95 3.91
CA TYR A 15 11.34 -11.74 2.94
C TYR A 15 11.37 -13.24 3.31
N VAL A 16 11.73 -13.57 4.55
CA VAL A 16 11.73 -14.95 5.05
C VAL A 16 10.33 -15.57 5.02
N SER A 17 9.32 -14.78 5.41
CA SER A 17 7.90 -15.18 5.34
C SER A 17 7.46 -15.52 3.92
N PHE A 18 7.99 -14.81 2.93
CA PHE A 18 7.68 -15.06 1.52
C PHE A 18 8.31 -16.37 1.03
N HIS A 19 9.59 -16.60 1.34
CA HIS A 19 10.31 -17.79 0.89
C HIS A 19 9.89 -19.08 1.60
N ARG A 20 9.65 -19.02 2.91
CA ARG A 20 9.24 -20.21 3.68
C ARG A 20 7.82 -20.71 3.42
N LYS A 21 6.98 -19.95 2.71
CA LYS A 21 5.58 -20.28 2.36
C LYS A 21 4.73 -20.78 3.54
N SER A 22 5.13 -20.50 4.78
CA SER A 22 4.41 -20.89 5.99
C SER A 22 3.20 -19.98 6.21
N VAL A 23 2.02 -20.60 6.38
CA VAL A 23 0.77 -19.87 6.60
C VAL A 23 0.81 -19.08 7.91
N ARG A 24 1.35 -19.66 8.98
CA ARG A 24 1.46 -18.99 10.29
C ARG A 24 2.36 -17.77 10.21
N LEU A 25 3.53 -17.93 9.60
CA LEU A 25 4.49 -16.84 9.41
C LEU A 25 3.92 -15.72 8.54
N LYS A 26 3.11 -16.05 7.54
CA LYS A 26 2.38 -15.08 6.73
C LYS A 26 1.49 -14.19 7.59
N TYR A 27 0.62 -14.77 8.43
CA TYR A 27 -0.31 -13.97 9.24
C TYR A 27 0.41 -13.13 10.30
N VAL A 28 1.47 -13.67 10.91
CA VAL A 28 2.32 -12.89 11.82
C VAL A 28 2.93 -11.69 11.09
N THR A 29 3.49 -11.89 9.91
CA THR A 29 4.06 -10.80 9.11
C THR A 29 3.01 -9.74 8.74
N LEU A 30 1.80 -10.17 8.37
CA LEU A 30 0.70 -9.24 8.06
C LEU A 30 0.28 -8.43 9.29
N ALA A 31 0.16 -9.05 10.46
CA ALA A 31 -0.15 -8.34 11.70
C ALA A 31 0.95 -7.34 12.08
N VAL A 32 2.21 -7.75 12.01
CA VAL A 32 3.37 -6.86 12.24
C VAL A 32 3.38 -5.71 11.22
N SER A 33 3.07 -5.98 9.95
CA SER A 33 2.98 -4.94 8.92
C SER A 33 1.93 -3.88 9.25
N VAL A 34 0.72 -4.28 9.65
CA VAL A 34 -0.34 -3.34 10.03
C VAL A 34 0.08 -2.48 11.23
N VAL A 35 0.64 -3.09 12.27
CA VAL A 35 1.05 -2.38 13.48
C VAL A 35 2.26 -1.49 13.22
N TYR A 36 3.33 -2.04 12.65
CA TYR A 36 4.59 -1.33 12.47
C TYR A 36 4.52 -0.28 11.37
N MET A 37 4.09 -0.67 10.16
CA MET A 37 4.05 0.24 9.01
C MET A 37 2.80 1.13 9.03
N GLY A 38 1.66 0.62 9.51
CA GLY A 38 0.43 1.38 9.58
C GLY A 38 0.43 2.38 10.73
N PHE A 39 0.51 1.90 11.97
CA PHE A 39 0.30 2.76 13.15
C PHE A 39 1.58 3.39 13.69
N TYR A 40 2.72 2.69 13.67
CA TYR A 40 3.95 3.21 14.28
C TYR A 40 4.71 4.15 13.33
N LYS A 41 4.98 3.72 12.11
CA LYS A 41 5.76 4.52 11.13
C LYS A 41 4.89 5.42 10.26
N SER A 42 3.64 5.02 9.96
CA SER A 42 2.74 5.70 9.00
C SER A 42 3.43 6.05 7.66
N ASN A 43 4.51 5.33 7.34
CA ASN A 43 5.38 5.55 6.19
C ASN A 43 5.09 4.49 5.13
N LEU A 44 4.04 4.70 4.37
CA LEU A 44 3.73 3.89 3.21
C LEU A 44 4.26 4.59 1.96
N LEU A 45 4.82 3.81 1.03
CA LEU A 45 5.13 4.33 -0.31
C LEU A 45 3.82 4.72 -1.00
N SER A 46 3.71 5.99 -1.29
CA SER A 46 2.54 6.68 -1.77
C SER A 46 2.86 7.36 -3.11
N ILE A 47 1.84 7.82 -3.81
CA ILE A 47 2.00 8.63 -5.01
C ILE A 47 2.75 9.94 -4.71
N THR A 48 2.75 10.41 -3.48
CA THR A 48 3.54 11.57 -3.04
C THR A 48 5.05 11.36 -3.19
N ASP A 49 5.52 10.11 -3.08
CA ASP A 49 6.93 9.78 -3.33
C ASP A 49 7.24 9.85 -4.83
N VAL A 50 6.27 9.54 -5.69
CA VAL A 50 6.40 9.74 -7.15
C VAL A 50 6.48 11.23 -7.47
N PHE A 51 5.69 12.08 -6.81
CA PHE A 51 5.76 13.54 -6.98
C PHE A 51 7.14 14.07 -6.59
N ARG A 52 7.74 13.59 -5.50
CA ARG A 52 9.11 13.95 -5.11
C ARG A 52 10.15 13.57 -6.15
N VAL A 53 9.97 12.42 -6.83
CA VAL A 53 10.86 12.00 -7.91
C VAL A 53 10.69 12.93 -9.13
N VAL A 54 9.46 13.32 -9.47
CA VAL A 54 9.16 14.24 -10.58
C VAL A 54 9.78 15.62 -10.33
N ASP A 55 9.70 16.12 -9.09
CA ASP A 55 10.24 17.42 -8.71
C ASP A 55 11.75 17.42 -8.39
N TRP A 56 12.43 16.27 -8.55
CA TRP A 56 13.85 16.10 -8.13
C TRP A 56 14.12 16.51 -6.68
N SER A 57 13.09 16.53 -5.84
CA SER A 57 13.17 16.91 -4.44
C SER A 57 13.49 15.71 -3.53
N PHE A 58 14.69 15.16 -3.70
CA PHE A 58 15.12 14.01 -2.90
C PHE A 58 15.49 14.43 -1.48
N PRO A 59 15.00 13.72 -0.46
CA PRO A 59 15.40 14.01 0.92
C PRO A 59 16.91 13.74 1.10
N PRO A 60 17.62 14.53 1.94
CA PRO A 60 19.07 14.37 2.13
C PRO A 60 19.39 12.98 2.68
N LEU A 61 20.32 12.27 2.03
CA LEU A 61 20.75 10.90 2.34
C LEU A 61 21.15 10.70 3.81
N ALA A 62 21.82 11.69 4.38
CA ALA A 62 22.35 11.63 5.73
C ALA A 62 21.27 11.41 6.82
N HIS A 63 20.06 11.94 6.63
CA HIS A 63 18.97 11.87 7.61
C HIS A 63 17.87 10.89 7.25
N ASN A 64 17.77 10.47 5.97
CA ASN A 64 16.66 9.67 5.44
C ASN A 64 17.09 8.32 4.85
N LEU A 65 18.17 7.75 5.37
CA LEU A 65 18.70 6.45 4.91
C LEU A 65 17.63 5.34 4.96
N ALA A 66 16.74 5.36 5.97
CA ALA A 66 15.65 4.42 6.10
C ALA A 66 14.65 4.50 4.94
N TRP A 67 14.36 5.70 4.44
CA TRP A 67 13.49 5.90 3.28
C TRP A 67 14.11 5.31 2.01
N TYR A 68 15.41 5.57 1.75
CA TYR A 68 16.09 5.01 0.58
C TYR A 68 16.18 3.49 0.62
N LEU A 69 16.45 2.91 1.79
CA LEU A 69 16.46 1.46 1.99
C LEU A 69 15.08 0.87 1.72
N PHE A 70 14.02 1.51 2.21
CA PHE A 70 12.64 1.06 2.02
C PHE A 70 12.20 1.19 0.55
N ALA A 71 12.47 2.34 -0.09
CA ALA A 71 12.16 2.57 -1.49
C ALA A 71 12.94 1.61 -2.40
N GLY A 72 14.24 1.45 -2.18
CA GLY A 72 15.08 0.52 -2.93
C GLY A 72 14.64 -0.93 -2.79
N PHE A 73 14.35 -1.36 -1.55
CA PHE A 73 13.82 -2.71 -1.30
C PHE A 73 12.47 -2.92 -2.02
N THR A 74 11.59 -1.93 -1.98
CA THR A 74 10.27 -2.01 -2.63
C THR A 74 10.41 -2.11 -4.14
N LEU A 75 11.26 -1.28 -4.75
CA LEU A 75 11.54 -1.32 -6.19
C LEU A 75 12.09 -2.68 -6.61
N VAL A 76 13.16 -3.12 -5.97
CA VAL A 76 13.80 -4.41 -6.29
C VAL A 76 12.83 -5.57 -6.09
N SER A 77 12.12 -5.62 -4.96
CA SER A 77 11.17 -6.70 -4.69
C SER A 77 9.98 -6.70 -5.64
N THR A 78 9.52 -5.52 -6.09
CA THR A 78 8.42 -5.43 -7.05
C THR A 78 8.85 -5.87 -8.44
N VAL A 79 10.07 -5.55 -8.87
CA VAL A 79 10.60 -6.01 -10.16
C VAL A 79 10.84 -7.52 -10.15
N LEU A 80 11.39 -8.09 -9.06
CA LEU A 80 11.72 -9.52 -8.98
C LEU A 80 10.52 -10.42 -8.71
N TRP A 81 9.61 -10.01 -7.83
CA TRP A 81 8.48 -10.82 -7.34
C TRP A 81 7.10 -10.21 -7.57
N GLY A 82 7.01 -9.12 -8.32
CA GLY A 82 5.75 -8.46 -8.65
C GLY A 82 5.03 -7.89 -7.43
N ARG A 83 3.93 -8.51 -7.01
CA ARG A 83 3.05 -7.98 -5.94
C ARG A 83 3.58 -8.25 -4.51
N PHE A 84 4.88 -8.41 -4.30
CA PHE A 84 5.46 -8.68 -2.98
C PHE A 84 5.14 -7.57 -1.98
N TYR A 85 5.35 -6.31 -2.37
CA TYR A 85 5.09 -5.15 -1.52
C TYR A 85 3.64 -5.11 -1.02
N CYS A 86 2.66 -5.17 -1.93
CA CYS A 86 1.24 -5.15 -1.57
C CYS A 86 0.79 -6.37 -0.77
N GLY A 87 1.49 -7.50 -0.94
CA GLY A 87 1.14 -8.77 -0.31
C GLY A 87 1.73 -9.00 1.09
N ARG A 88 2.78 -8.26 1.48
CA ARG A 88 3.54 -8.55 2.72
C ARG A 88 3.99 -7.31 3.49
N VAL A 89 4.25 -6.20 2.80
CA VAL A 89 4.87 -5.01 3.39
C VAL A 89 3.87 -3.88 3.57
N CYS A 90 2.98 -3.66 2.61
CA CYS A 90 1.99 -2.60 2.68
C CYS A 90 0.95 -2.88 3.78
N ALA A 91 0.81 -1.95 4.73
CA ALA A 91 -0.14 -2.08 5.84
C ALA A 91 -1.60 -2.20 5.37
N TYR A 92 -2.00 -1.45 4.33
CA TYR A 92 -3.35 -1.55 3.76
C TYR A 92 -3.59 -2.92 3.12
N GLY A 93 -2.64 -3.41 2.32
CA GLY A 93 -2.71 -4.74 1.72
C GLY A 93 -2.69 -5.87 2.76
N ALA A 94 -1.95 -5.69 3.86
CA ALA A 94 -1.94 -6.62 4.98
C ALA A 94 -3.29 -6.61 5.72
N PHE A 95 -3.84 -5.43 5.98
CA PHE A 95 -5.13 -5.26 6.65
C PHE A 95 -6.27 -5.92 5.85
N THR A 96 -6.35 -5.67 4.54
CA THR A 96 -7.38 -6.28 3.68
C THR A 96 -7.23 -7.80 3.59
N GLN A 97 -6.00 -8.34 3.61
CA GLN A 97 -5.79 -9.79 3.66
C GLN A 97 -6.17 -10.42 5.01
N LEU A 98 -5.99 -9.72 6.12
CA LEU A 98 -6.45 -10.16 7.43
C LEU A 98 -7.98 -10.16 7.50
N MET A 99 -8.64 -9.11 7.00
CA MET A 99 -10.10 -9.07 6.84
C MET A 99 -10.59 -10.24 5.97
N ASP A 100 -9.91 -10.49 4.85
CA ASP A 100 -10.24 -11.60 3.94
C ASP A 100 -10.13 -12.97 4.61
N ALA A 101 -9.22 -13.12 5.56
CA ALA A 101 -9.07 -14.36 6.31
C ALA A 101 -10.14 -14.55 7.40
N ALA A 102 -10.69 -13.45 7.92
CA ALA A 102 -11.74 -13.47 8.95
C ALA A 102 -13.15 -13.70 8.38
N LEU A 103 -13.34 -13.39 7.09
CA LEU A 103 -14.66 -13.47 6.44
C LEU A 103 -14.96 -14.85 5.87
N PRO A 104 -16.22 -15.32 5.97
CA PRO A 104 -16.65 -16.59 5.36
C PRO A 104 -16.56 -16.52 3.83
N ARG A 105 -16.07 -17.59 3.23
CA ARG A 105 -15.85 -17.68 1.78
C ARG A 105 -17.11 -17.52 0.92
N GLY A 106 -18.30 -17.75 1.49
CA GLY A 106 -19.56 -17.69 0.78
C GLY A 106 -20.03 -16.27 0.36
N TRP A 107 -19.40 -15.22 0.90
CA TRP A 107 -19.76 -13.82 0.57
C TRP A 107 -18.97 -13.25 -0.60
N ARG A 108 -18.10 -14.03 -1.19
CA ARG A 108 -17.20 -13.58 -2.23
C ARG A 108 -17.81 -13.66 -3.62
N VAL A 109 -17.65 -12.57 -4.35
CA VAL A 109 -18.01 -12.50 -5.77
C VAL A 109 -16.73 -12.63 -6.60
N ASP A 110 -16.70 -13.65 -7.45
CA ASP A 110 -15.61 -13.81 -8.40
C ASP A 110 -15.82 -12.87 -9.58
N VAL A 111 -14.86 -11.98 -9.77
CA VAL A 111 -14.88 -11.01 -10.86
C VAL A 111 -14.50 -11.71 -12.18
N PRO A 112 -15.31 -11.60 -13.25
CA PRO A 112 -15.00 -12.21 -14.52
C PRO A 112 -13.70 -11.65 -15.11
N LYS A 113 -12.91 -12.53 -15.75
CA LYS A 113 -11.58 -12.21 -16.30
C LYS A 113 -11.59 -11.03 -17.29
N SER A 114 -12.67 -10.88 -18.04
CA SER A 114 -12.84 -9.77 -18.99
C SER A 114 -12.92 -8.42 -18.29
N LEU A 115 -13.60 -8.36 -17.15
CA LEU A 115 -13.68 -7.14 -16.35
C LEU A 115 -12.34 -6.84 -15.65
N GLU A 116 -11.65 -7.88 -15.19
CA GLU A 116 -10.32 -7.75 -14.58
C GLU A 116 -9.29 -7.15 -15.55
N ALA A 117 -9.30 -7.60 -16.80
CA ALA A 117 -8.41 -7.08 -17.82
C ALA A 117 -8.67 -5.58 -18.12
N ARG A 118 -9.95 -5.19 -18.22
CA ARG A 118 -10.33 -3.79 -18.44
C ARG A 118 -10.03 -2.90 -17.24
N ALA A 119 -10.36 -3.37 -16.03
CA ALA A 119 -10.10 -2.65 -14.79
C ALA A 119 -8.59 -2.45 -14.54
N GLY A 120 -7.73 -3.36 -15.04
CA GLY A 120 -6.29 -3.18 -15.01
C GLY A 120 -5.80 -1.92 -15.73
N TRP A 121 -6.50 -1.44 -16.75
CA TRP A 121 -6.18 -0.19 -17.45
C TRP A 121 -6.65 1.07 -16.69
N ILE A 122 -7.69 0.95 -15.89
CA ILE A 122 -8.25 2.07 -15.11
C ILE A 122 -7.21 2.65 -14.16
N LYS A 123 -6.40 1.80 -13.51
CA LYS A 123 -5.32 2.26 -12.62
C LYS A 123 -4.28 3.13 -13.32
N PHE A 124 -3.92 2.79 -14.56
CA PHE A 124 -3.00 3.61 -15.35
C PHE A 124 -3.64 4.92 -15.78
N GLY A 125 -4.94 4.90 -16.10
CA GLY A 125 -5.72 6.11 -16.38
C GLY A 125 -5.79 7.05 -15.16
N ILE A 126 -6.09 6.52 -13.99
CA ILE A 126 -6.11 7.28 -12.74
C ILE A 126 -4.72 7.84 -12.43
N LEU A 127 -3.67 7.02 -12.53
CA LEU A 127 -2.30 7.47 -12.30
C LEU A 127 -1.92 8.61 -13.26
N ALA A 128 -2.20 8.45 -14.55
CA ALA A 128 -1.92 9.48 -15.55
C ALA A 128 -2.71 10.78 -15.27
N ALA A 129 -3.99 10.67 -14.89
CA ALA A 129 -4.82 11.83 -14.55
C ALA A 129 -4.29 12.58 -13.31
N VAL A 130 -3.89 11.84 -12.27
CA VAL A 130 -3.32 12.43 -11.05
C VAL A 130 -1.96 13.09 -11.32
N LEU A 131 -1.10 12.47 -12.13
CA LEU A 131 0.19 13.07 -12.52
C LEU A 131 0.00 14.31 -13.39
N ALA A 132 -0.96 14.28 -14.34
CA ALA A 132 -1.28 15.43 -15.17
C ALA A 132 -1.84 16.59 -14.33
N TYR A 133 -2.74 16.29 -13.39
CA TYR A 133 -3.25 17.29 -12.46
C TYR A 133 -2.13 17.90 -11.61
N TYR A 134 -1.26 17.06 -11.06
CA TYR A 134 -0.11 17.52 -10.29
C TYR A 134 0.85 18.39 -11.11
N ALA A 135 1.13 18.03 -12.36
CA ALA A 135 2.00 18.80 -13.24
C ALA A 135 1.46 20.22 -13.55
N VAL A 136 0.13 20.39 -13.51
CA VAL A 136 -0.52 21.70 -13.75
C VAL A 136 -0.67 22.52 -12.46
N THR A 137 -1.05 21.88 -11.37
CA THR A 137 -1.45 22.58 -10.13
C THR A 137 -0.36 22.59 -9.06
N HIS A 138 0.61 21.67 -9.13
CA HIS A 138 1.59 21.37 -8.06
C HIS A 138 0.94 21.11 -6.68
N ASP A 139 -0.36 20.77 -6.68
CA ASP A 139 -1.10 20.46 -5.46
C ASP A 139 -0.98 18.99 -5.10
N THR A 140 -0.33 18.73 -3.96
CA THR A 140 -0.14 17.36 -3.46
C THR A 140 -1.37 16.81 -2.75
N MET A 141 -2.38 17.66 -2.43
CA MET A 141 -3.54 17.23 -1.63
C MET A 141 -4.45 16.23 -2.34
N ILE A 142 -4.33 16.12 -3.67
CA ILE A 142 -5.09 15.16 -4.47
C ILE A 142 -4.89 13.70 -4.02
N TYR A 143 -3.73 13.36 -3.42
CA TYR A 143 -3.46 12.02 -2.93
C TYR A 143 -4.51 11.51 -1.93
N ARG A 144 -5.11 12.42 -1.14
CA ARG A 144 -6.12 12.08 -0.13
C ARG A 144 -7.36 11.44 -0.73
N TYR A 145 -7.71 11.79 -1.96
CA TYR A 145 -8.88 11.26 -2.66
C TYR A 145 -8.60 9.94 -3.36
N VAL A 146 -7.35 9.68 -3.69
CA VAL A 146 -6.93 8.51 -4.46
C VAL A 146 -6.42 7.38 -3.56
N GLU A 147 -5.71 7.73 -2.49
CA GLU A 147 -5.06 6.75 -1.62
C GLU A 147 -5.73 6.63 -0.26
N PRO A 148 -6.15 5.42 0.16
CA PRO A 148 -6.75 5.18 1.47
C PRO A 148 -5.73 5.13 2.62
N PHE A 149 -4.45 5.42 2.35
CA PHE A 149 -3.35 5.24 3.33
C PHE A 149 -3.39 6.25 4.47
N TRP A 150 -4.07 7.41 4.29
CA TRP A 150 -4.27 8.41 5.32
C TRP A 150 -5.02 7.87 6.56
N MET A 151 -5.77 6.77 6.42
CA MET A 151 -6.49 6.14 7.55
C MET A 151 -5.58 5.76 8.73
N PHE A 152 -4.30 5.47 8.46
CA PHE A 152 -3.32 5.16 9.50
C PHE A 152 -2.72 6.40 10.16
N GLY A 153 -2.76 7.56 9.50
CA GLY A 153 -2.10 8.80 9.96
C GLY A 153 -2.95 9.73 10.84
N ARG A 154 -4.21 9.44 11.10
CA ARG A 154 -5.16 10.28 11.88
C ARG A 154 -5.26 11.75 11.44
N SER A 155 -4.85 12.08 10.23
CA SER A 155 -4.75 13.47 9.77
C SER A 155 -6.06 14.05 9.20
N GLU A 156 -7.07 13.18 8.99
CA GLU A 156 -8.28 13.60 8.28
C GLU A 156 -9.52 13.69 9.17
N THR A 157 -10.19 14.83 9.08
CA THR A 157 -11.45 15.10 9.79
C THR A 157 -12.67 15.06 8.85
N SER A 158 -12.48 14.90 7.53
CA SER A 158 -13.55 14.90 6.56
C SER A 158 -14.41 13.63 6.62
N LEU A 159 -15.68 13.79 6.96
CA LEU A 159 -16.67 12.71 6.99
C LEU A 159 -16.82 12.02 5.62
N LEU A 160 -16.71 12.79 4.54
CA LEU A 160 -16.82 12.26 3.16
C LEU A 160 -15.72 11.25 2.84
N LEU A 161 -14.48 11.54 3.25
CA LEU A 161 -13.36 10.64 3.03
C LEU A 161 -13.51 9.35 3.86
N TRP A 162 -13.98 9.46 5.10
CA TRP A 162 -14.27 8.29 5.93
C TRP A 162 -15.42 7.43 5.38
N ALA A 163 -16.46 8.07 4.83
CA ALA A 163 -17.54 7.35 4.14
C ALA A 163 -17.02 6.63 2.90
N GLY A 164 -16.20 7.28 2.08
CA GLY A 164 -15.54 6.67 0.91
C GLY A 164 -14.66 5.48 1.29
N LEU A 165 -13.87 5.62 2.35
CA LEU A 165 -13.07 4.51 2.89
C LEU A 165 -13.95 3.35 3.36
N GLY A 166 -15.07 3.64 4.06
CA GLY A 166 -16.03 2.65 4.50
C GLY A 166 -16.62 1.86 3.31
N VAL A 167 -17.02 2.55 2.25
CA VAL A 167 -17.50 1.93 1.01
C VAL A 167 -16.41 1.05 0.37
N LEU A 168 -15.16 1.55 0.31
CA LEU A 168 -14.04 0.79 -0.24
C LEU A 168 -13.75 -0.48 0.58
N LEU A 169 -13.80 -0.41 1.91
CA LEU A 169 -13.62 -1.56 2.78
C LEU A 169 -14.75 -2.58 2.63
N VAL A 170 -16.01 -2.11 2.58
CA VAL A 170 -17.16 -2.98 2.32
C VAL A 170 -17.04 -3.66 0.94
N ALA A 171 -16.68 -2.91 -0.10
CA ALA A 171 -16.43 -3.49 -1.43
C ALA A 171 -15.30 -4.53 -1.41
N THR A 172 -14.28 -4.32 -0.59
CA THR A 172 -13.16 -5.28 -0.41
C THR A 172 -13.60 -6.58 0.28
N MET A 173 -14.69 -6.56 1.06
CA MET A 173 -15.30 -7.77 1.65
C MET A 173 -15.89 -8.68 0.58
N PHE A 174 -16.49 -8.10 -0.46
CA PHE A 174 -17.08 -8.85 -1.58
C PHE A 174 -16.06 -9.22 -2.66
N VAL A 175 -15.14 -8.30 -2.98
CA VAL A 175 -14.10 -8.52 -4.01
C VAL A 175 -12.72 -8.53 -3.35
N ARG A 176 -12.06 -9.67 -3.42
CA ARG A 176 -10.78 -9.89 -2.76
C ARG A 176 -9.73 -8.86 -3.19
N ASN A 177 -9.17 -8.14 -2.22
CA ASN A 177 -8.10 -7.15 -2.45
C ASN A 177 -8.43 -6.14 -3.56
N LEU A 178 -9.64 -5.61 -3.58
CA LEU A 178 -10.15 -4.72 -4.65
C LEU A 178 -9.12 -3.67 -5.05
N TYR A 179 -8.67 -2.86 -4.10
CA TYR A 179 -7.74 -1.75 -4.35
C TYR A 179 -6.37 -2.20 -4.85
N CYS A 180 -5.85 -3.32 -4.36
CA CYS A 180 -4.54 -3.83 -4.76
C CYS A 180 -4.58 -4.64 -6.06
N ARG A 181 -5.79 -5.04 -6.51
CA ARG A 181 -6.00 -5.86 -7.71
C ARG A 181 -6.29 -5.00 -8.93
N PHE A 182 -7.07 -3.95 -8.78
CA PHE A 182 -7.52 -3.02 -9.79
C PHE A 182 -6.90 -1.64 -9.61
#